data_2562c7c38c66658153b4d83c929230ea
#
_entry.id   2562c7c38c66658153b4d83c929230ea
#
_cell.length_a   1.000
_cell.length_b   1.000
_cell.length_c   1.000
_cell.angle_alpha   90.00
_cell.angle_beta   90.00
_cell.angle_gamma   90.00
#
_symmetry.space_group_name_H-M   'P 1'
#
loop_
_entity.id
_entity.type
_entity.pdbx_description
1 polymer ?
#
loop_
_entity_poly.entity_id
_entity_poly.type
_entity_poly.pdbx_seq_one_letter_code
_entity_poly.pdbx_strand_id
1 'polypeptide(L)'
;MSQRTQWLRLSTRVLPALIFLSQFFTSTALGAQGDKLTKRVERAAEVLTELVSVPDKAPPSALLSEATCVAVVPGVVQVGLGFGGRAGYGLASCRTGTGWSLPTFVGLKGGSFGLQIGGQSADVVLVFVNKDAGRLASSTFNLGGGASVAAGPLGRNVSAETDYRLKSEIYSYSKSKGLFAGVDVSGTKWELDYSANRKAYPKADDMPRGDDAKSVTALLSTDGAKAPEIFRPFLQSLVKNIGEGTVK
;
A
#
# COMPACT_ATOMS: atom_id res chain seq x y z
N MET A 1 65.18 -47.28 -29.33
CA MET A 1 65.33 -46.87 -27.93
C MET A 1 65.03 -45.39 -27.86
N SER A 2 64.06 -45.02 -27.33
CA SER A 2 63.18 -44.67 -26.30
C SER A 2 62.44 -43.39 -26.66
N GLN A 3 61.23 -43.51 -27.15
CA GLN A 3 60.25 -42.42 -27.22
C GLN A 3 59.27 -42.64 -26.06
N ARG A 4 59.51 -42.04 -24.93
CA ARG A 4 58.49 -41.86 -23.84
C ARG A 4 58.79 -40.56 -23.12
N THR A 5 57.78 -39.72 -23.01
CA THR A 5 57.54 -38.61 -22.07
C THR A 5 57.28 -37.27 -22.76
N GLN A 6 56.06 -37.11 -23.31
CA GLN A 6 55.46 -35.78 -23.55
C GLN A 6 53.94 -35.83 -23.47
N TRP A 7 53.35 -36.35 -22.42
CA TRP A 7 51.91 -36.20 -22.19
C TRP A 7 51.63 -35.90 -20.69
N LEU A 8 51.99 -34.74 -20.22
CA LEU A 8 51.53 -34.26 -18.90
C LEU A 8 51.88 -32.77 -18.73
N ARG A 9 51.24 -31.88 -19.45
CA ARG A 9 51.13 -30.45 -19.12
C ARG A 9 49.99 -29.75 -19.85
N LEU A 10 48.73 -30.18 -19.65
CA LEU A 10 47.56 -29.46 -20.12
C LEU A 10 46.35 -29.74 -19.25
N SER A 11 46.33 -29.22 -17.99
CA SER A 11 45.11 -29.27 -17.19
C SER A 11 45.14 -28.38 -15.95
N THR A 12 45.66 -27.14 -16.02
CA THR A 12 45.59 -26.26 -14.82
C THR A 12 45.28 -24.77 -15.15
N ARG A 13 44.52 -24.47 -16.20
CA ARG A 13 44.17 -23.07 -16.51
C ARG A 13 42.71 -22.77 -16.83
N VAL A 14 41.75 -23.63 -16.45
CA VAL A 14 40.31 -23.40 -16.80
C VAL A 14 39.42 -23.16 -15.53
N LEU A 15 39.96 -23.19 -14.32
CA LEU A 15 39.12 -23.10 -13.12
C LEU A 15 38.88 -21.71 -12.48
N PRO A 16 39.53 -20.57 -12.82
CA PRO A 16 39.16 -19.30 -12.21
C PRO A 16 38.04 -18.52 -12.95
N ALA A 17 37.63 -18.91 -14.15
CA ALA A 17 36.66 -18.14 -14.92
C ALA A 17 35.18 -18.39 -14.55
N LEU A 18 34.85 -19.52 -13.90
CA LEU A 18 33.48 -19.86 -13.53
C LEU A 18 33.04 -19.29 -12.18
N ILE A 19 33.98 -18.87 -11.31
CA ILE A 19 33.65 -18.28 -10.00
C ILE A 19 33.34 -16.79 -10.11
N PHE A 20 33.79 -16.10 -11.17
CA PHE A 20 33.51 -14.66 -11.33
C PHE A 20 32.13 -14.36 -11.95
N LEU A 21 31.46 -15.36 -12.55
CA LEU A 21 30.16 -15.15 -13.19
C LEU A 21 28.97 -15.22 -12.24
N SER A 22 29.16 -15.79 -11.02
CA SER A 22 28.08 -15.94 -10.03
C SER A 22 27.85 -14.70 -9.15
N GLN A 23 28.78 -13.74 -9.14
CA GLN A 23 28.65 -12.53 -8.29
C GLN A 23 27.92 -11.36 -8.98
N PHE A 24 27.73 -11.39 -10.28
CA PHE A 24 27.04 -10.31 -10.99
C PHE A 24 25.51 -10.41 -10.98
N PHE A 25 24.93 -11.57 -10.62
CA PHE A 25 23.47 -11.77 -10.66
C PHE A 25 22.72 -11.38 -9.39
N THR A 26 23.40 -11.18 -8.26
CA THR A 26 22.74 -10.88 -6.97
C THR A 26 22.45 -9.39 -6.76
N SER A 27 23.19 -8.49 -7.41
CA SER A 27 23.01 -7.04 -7.23
C SER A 27 21.82 -6.45 -7.99
N THR A 28 21.43 -7.04 -9.11
CA THR A 28 20.32 -6.52 -9.94
C THR A 28 18.94 -6.82 -9.36
N ALA A 29 18.78 -7.92 -8.61
CA ALA A 29 17.49 -8.28 -8.03
C ALA A 29 17.10 -7.39 -6.83
N LEU A 30 18.06 -6.92 -6.02
CA LEU A 30 17.81 -6.00 -4.91
C LEU A 30 17.43 -4.60 -5.39
N GLY A 31 18.11 -4.09 -6.43
CA GLY A 31 17.82 -2.79 -7.03
C GLY A 31 16.43 -2.73 -7.66
N ALA A 32 16.03 -3.76 -8.39
CA ALA A 32 14.72 -3.82 -9.05
C ALA A 32 13.54 -3.92 -8.08
N GLN A 33 13.74 -4.45 -6.87
CA GLN A 33 12.69 -4.53 -5.84
C GLN A 33 12.56 -3.23 -5.05
N GLY A 34 13.65 -2.52 -4.78
CA GLY A 34 13.62 -1.19 -4.19
C GLY A 34 12.86 -0.21 -5.10
N ASP A 35 13.12 -0.24 -6.39
CA ASP A 35 12.42 0.57 -7.40
C ASP A 35 10.89 0.32 -7.41
N LYS A 36 10.44 -0.94 -7.25
CA LYS A 36 9.00 -1.26 -7.19
C LYS A 36 8.30 -0.70 -5.95
N LEU A 37 8.95 -0.71 -4.78
CA LEU A 37 8.38 -0.13 -3.56
C LEU A 37 8.33 1.40 -3.66
N THR A 38 9.38 2.02 -4.16
CA THR A 38 9.43 3.47 -4.41
C THR A 38 8.31 3.91 -5.33
N LYS A 39 8.15 3.27 -6.48
CA LYS A 39 7.06 3.55 -7.41
C LYS A 39 5.67 3.39 -6.80
N ARG A 40 5.48 2.40 -5.91
CA ARG A 40 4.22 2.21 -5.20
C ARG A 40 3.93 3.36 -4.25
N VAL A 41 4.94 3.85 -3.54
CA VAL A 41 4.83 5.00 -2.63
C VAL A 41 4.52 6.28 -3.40
N GLU A 42 5.27 6.56 -4.46
CA GLU A 42 5.06 7.73 -5.33
C GLU A 42 3.65 7.71 -5.93
N ARG A 43 3.22 6.58 -6.48
CA ARG A 43 1.88 6.46 -7.06
C ARG A 43 0.77 6.63 -6.01
N ALA A 44 0.96 6.15 -4.79
CA ALA A 44 0.00 6.37 -3.70
C ALA A 44 -0.09 7.86 -3.33
N ALA A 45 1.02 8.58 -3.31
CA ALA A 45 1.05 10.02 -3.08
C ALA A 45 0.34 10.81 -4.20
N GLU A 46 0.54 10.41 -5.46
CA GLU A 46 -0.17 10.99 -6.62
C GLU A 46 -1.67 10.78 -6.51
N VAL A 47 -2.13 9.56 -6.21
CA VAL A 47 -3.56 9.22 -6.05
C VAL A 47 -4.23 10.07 -4.98
N LEU A 48 -3.57 10.32 -3.84
CA LEU A 48 -4.09 11.23 -2.81
C LEU A 48 -4.23 12.66 -3.32
N THR A 49 -3.25 13.15 -4.07
CA THR A 49 -3.29 14.49 -4.66
C THR A 49 -4.41 14.60 -5.69
N GLU A 50 -4.57 13.58 -6.51
CA GLU A 50 -5.64 13.51 -7.51
C GLU A 50 -7.03 13.42 -6.87
N LEU A 51 -7.19 12.72 -5.73
CA LEU A 51 -8.45 12.56 -5.00
C LEU A 51 -9.08 13.92 -4.61
N VAL A 52 -8.25 14.87 -4.21
CA VAL A 52 -8.71 16.21 -3.75
C VAL A 52 -8.60 17.28 -4.83
N SER A 53 -8.07 16.96 -6.01
CA SER A 53 -7.79 17.94 -7.07
C SER A 53 -9.04 18.54 -7.70
N VAL A 54 -10.17 17.82 -7.69
CA VAL A 54 -11.46 18.28 -8.23
C VAL A 54 -12.44 18.42 -7.08
N PRO A 55 -12.65 19.63 -6.55
CA PRO A 55 -13.39 19.87 -5.31
C PRO A 55 -14.82 19.33 -5.28
N ASP A 56 -15.52 19.37 -6.41
CA ASP A 56 -16.91 18.86 -6.50
C ASP A 56 -16.99 17.33 -6.59
N LYS A 57 -15.84 16.68 -6.74
CA LYS A 57 -15.68 15.21 -6.78
C LYS A 57 -14.73 14.68 -5.71
N ALA A 58 -14.23 15.56 -4.85
CA ALA A 58 -13.41 15.21 -3.71
C ALA A 58 -14.28 14.70 -2.55
N PRO A 59 -13.71 13.90 -1.65
CA PRO A 59 -14.33 13.62 -0.36
C PRO A 59 -14.60 14.95 0.38
N PRO A 60 -15.70 15.05 1.13
CA PRO A 60 -15.95 16.22 1.96
C PRO A 60 -14.82 16.47 2.97
N SER A 61 -14.46 17.73 3.16
CA SER A 61 -13.38 18.09 4.10
C SER A 61 -13.67 17.65 5.54
N ALA A 62 -14.94 17.66 5.94
CA ALA A 62 -15.38 17.14 7.24
C ALA A 62 -15.01 15.67 7.41
N LEU A 63 -15.27 14.81 6.39
CA LEU A 63 -14.90 13.40 6.41
C LEU A 63 -13.38 13.22 6.48
N LEU A 64 -12.62 13.99 5.70
CA LEU A 64 -11.17 13.93 5.72
C LEU A 64 -10.58 14.39 7.06
N SER A 65 -11.21 15.37 7.73
CA SER A 65 -10.77 15.83 9.05
C SER A 65 -11.02 14.80 10.16
N GLU A 66 -12.02 13.95 9.99
CA GLU A 66 -12.35 12.86 10.93
C GLU A 66 -11.61 11.55 10.61
N ALA A 67 -10.89 11.51 9.49
CA ALA A 67 -10.12 10.34 9.12
C ALA A 67 -9.11 9.96 10.20
N THR A 68 -9.24 8.78 10.77
CA THR A 68 -8.26 8.22 11.72
C THR A 68 -7.12 7.52 11.01
N CYS A 69 -7.41 6.89 9.89
CA CYS A 69 -6.41 6.28 9.01
C CYS A 69 -6.81 6.48 7.54
N VAL A 70 -5.82 6.49 6.67
CA VAL A 70 -6.01 6.52 5.23
C VAL A 70 -5.19 5.41 4.59
N ALA A 71 -5.82 4.65 3.69
CA ALA A 71 -5.12 3.67 2.88
C ALA A 71 -5.32 3.98 1.40
N VAL A 72 -4.25 3.84 0.63
CA VAL A 72 -4.23 4.05 -0.82
C VAL A 72 -3.67 2.82 -1.49
N VAL A 73 -4.45 2.25 -2.39
CA VAL A 73 -4.08 1.06 -3.16
C VAL A 73 -4.16 1.41 -4.65
N PRO A 74 -3.05 1.86 -5.23
CA PRO A 74 -2.99 2.20 -6.64
C PRO A 74 -3.15 0.96 -7.52
N GLY A 75 -3.80 1.13 -8.67
CA GLY A 75 -3.84 0.13 -9.72
C GLY A 75 -4.40 -1.23 -9.29
N VAL A 76 -5.47 -1.25 -8.50
CA VAL A 76 -6.19 -2.50 -8.19
C VAL A 76 -6.68 -3.11 -9.49
N VAL A 77 -6.14 -4.25 -9.86
CA VAL A 77 -6.54 -5.00 -11.05
C VAL A 77 -7.77 -5.84 -10.72
N GLN A 78 -8.76 -5.74 -11.57
CA GLN A 78 -9.96 -6.58 -11.53
C GLN A 78 -10.08 -7.33 -12.85
N VAL A 79 -10.21 -8.64 -12.76
CA VAL A 79 -10.40 -9.52 -13.93
C VAL A 79 -11.56 -10.46 -13.70
N GLY A 80 -12.34 -10.72 -14.74
CA GLY A 80 -13.48 -11.65 -14.62
C GLY A 80 -14.36 -11.73 -15.86
N LEU A 81 -15.20 -12.77 -15.85
CA LEU A 81 -16.26 -13.07 -16.81
C LEU A 81 -17.53 -13.38 -16.01
N GLY A 82 -18.23 -12.34 -15.51
CA GLY A 82 -19.36 -12.51 -14.58
C GLY A 82 -18.91 -12.70 -13.12
N PHE A 83 -18.03 -13.65 -12.89
CA PHE A 83 -17.28 -13.82 -11.64
C PHE A 83 -15.83 -13.50 -11.91
N GLY A 84 -15.16 -12.86 -10.94
CA GLY A 84 -13.79 -12.47 -11.11
C GLY A 84 -13.05 -12.28 -9.79
N GLY A 85 -11.79 -11.88 -9.90
CA GLY A 85 -10.95 -11.51 -8.79
C GLY A 85 -10.48 -10.08 -8.90
N ARG A 86 -10.22 -9.47 -7.77
CA ARG A 86 -9.50 -8.20 -7.67
C ARG A 86 -8.29 -8.34 -6.76
N ALA A 87 -7.21 -7.67 -7.11
CA ALA A 87 -6.01 -7.60 -6.29
C ALA A 87 -5.26 -6.29 -6.52
N GLY A 88 -4.70 -5.75 -5.45
CA GLY A 88 -3.86 -4.56 -5.48
C GLY A 88 -3.03 -4.45 -4.21
N TYR A 89 -1.96 -3.66 -4.29
CA TYR A 89 -1.05 -3.40 -3.17
C TYR A 89 -0.83 -1.90 -3.03
N GLY A 90 -0.80 -1.42 -1.80
CA GLY A 90 -0.71 -0.01 -1.49
C GLY A 90 -0.08 0.26 -0.14
N LEU A 91 -0.45 1.39 0.44
CA LEU A 91 0.03 1.85 1.74
C LEU A 91 -1.13 2.31 2.61
N ALA A 92 -0.92 2.24 3.93
CA ALA A 92 -1.79 2.84 4.93
C ALA A 92 -0.95 3.62 5.94
N SER A 93 -1.54 4.68 6.51
CA SER A 93 -1.01 5.41 7.66
C SER A 93 -2.18 5.90 8.52
N CYS A 94 -1.94 6.03 9.81
CA CYS A 94 -2.93 6.45 10.79
C CYS A 94 -2.50 7.75 11.47
N ARG A 95 -3.47 8.51 11.98
CA ARG A 95 -3.17 9.67 12.83
C ARG A 95 -2.62 9.22 14.16
N THR A 96 -1.63 9.94 14.65
CA THR A 96 -1.03 9.78 15.98
C THR A 96 -1.27 11.05 16.79
N GLY A 97 -0.76 11.10 18.02
CA GLY A 97 -0.80 12.34 18.80
C GLY A 97 0.04 13.50 18.24
N THR A 98 0.99 13.19 17.36
CA THR A 98 2.00 14.13 16.84
C THR A 98 1.99 14.30 15.31
N GLY A 99 1.30 13.41 14.59
CA GLY A 99 1.29 13.46 13.14
C GLY A 99 0.71 12.19 12.52
N TRP A 100 1.14 11.85 11.33
CA TRP A 100 0.85 10.56 10.70
C TRP A 100 1.85 9.50 11.17
N SER A 101 1.39 8.27 11.28
CA SER A 101 2.20 7.12 11.67
C SER A 101 3.20 6.70 10.59
N LEU A 102 4.12 5.81 10.95
CA LEU A 102 4.94 5.10 9.98
C LEU A 102 4.04 4.39 8.95
N PRO A 103 4.20 4.67 7.64
CA PRO A 103 3.38 4.04 6.62
C PRO A 103 3.61 2.54 6.54
N THR A 104 2.55 1.78 6.32
CA THR A 104 2.58 0.33 6.25
C THR A 104 2.11 -0.14 4.88
N PHE A 105 2.82 -1.07 4.26
CA PHE A 105 2.40 -1.71 3.03
C PHE A 105 1.28 -2.71 3.27
N VAL A 106 0.26 -2.63 2.43
CA VAL A 106 -1.00 -3.39 2.55
C VAL A 106 -1.43 -3.96 1.22
N GLY A 107 -2.33 -4.93 1.24
CA GLY A 107 -2.95 -5.51 0.06
C GLY A 107 -4.47 -5.57 0.18
N LEU A 108 -5.13 -5.46 -0.95
CA LEU A 108 -6.55 -5.76 -1.14
C LEU A 108 -6.67 -6.94 -2.09
N LYS A 109 -7.40 -7.98 -1.68
CA LYS A 109 -7.68 -9.16 -2.50
C LYS A 109 -9.10 -9.60 -2.29
N GLY A 110 -9.80 -10.04 -3.35
CA GLY A 110 -11.17 -10.52 -3.18
C GLY A 110 -11.83 -10.96 -4.45
N GLY A 111 -13.02 -11.53 -4.29
CA GLY A 111 -13.92 -11.77 -5.40
C GLY A 111 -14.48 -10.46 -5.93
N SER A 112 -14.80 -10.42 -7.20
CA SER A 112 -15.55 -9.36 -7.83
C SER A 112 -16.72 -9.97 -8.60
N PHE A 113 -17.89 -9.35 -8.43
CA PHE A 113 -19.05 -9.65 -9.25
C PHE A 113 -19.23 -8.50 -10.23
N GLY A 114 -19.45 -8.78 -11.49
CA GLY A 114 -19.73 -7.76 -12.47
C GLY A 114 -20.02 -8.35 -13.84
N LEU A 115 -20.93 -7.70 -14.57
CA LEU A 115 -21.25 -8.05 -15.94
C LEU A 115 -20.13 -7.71 -16.95
N GLN A 116 -18.96 -7.32 -16.43
CA GLN A 116 -17.84 -6.91 -17.27
C GLN A 116 -16.99 -8.10 -17.67
N ILE A 117 -16.85 -8.24 -18.97
CA ILE A 117 -15.91 -9.17 -19.62
C ILE A 117 -14.62 -8.40 -19.83
N GLY A 118 -13.53 -8.84 -19.17
CA GLY A 118 -12.20 -8.25 -19.38
C GLY A 118 -11.47 -7.90 -18.09
N GLY A 119 -10.40 -7.16 -18.24
CA GLY A 119 -9.56 -6.62 -17.18
C GLY A 119 -9.70 -5.11 -17.08
N GLN A 120 -9.79 -4.59 -15.87
CA GLN A 120 -9.70 -3.16 -15.60
C GLN A 120 -8.80 -2.89 -14.42
N SER A 121 -8.26 -1.68 -14.36
CA SER A 121 -7.46 -1.22 -13.25
C SER A 121 -8.06 0.05 -12.68
N ALA A 122 -8.09 0.18 -11.37
CA ALA A 122 -8.60 1.35 -10.68
C ALA A 122 -7.75 1.64 -9.43
N ASP A 123 -7.54 2.92 -9.13
CA ASP A 123 -6.97 3.33 -7.86
C ASP A 123 -8.06 3.29 -6.79
N VAL A 124 -7.75 2.79 -5.61
CA VAL A 124 -8.69 2.69 -4.48
C VAL A 124 -8.13 3.45 -3.29
N VAL A 125 -8.97 4.31 -2.68
CA VAL A 125 -8.67 5.01 -1.43
C VAL A 125 -9.70 4.60 -0.39
N LEU A 126 -9.24 4.22 0.79
CA LEU A 126 -10.06 3.91 1.96
C LEU A 126 -9.80 4.96 3.04
N VAL A 127 -10.86 5.60 3.51
CA VAL A 127 -10.86 6.57 4.60
C VAL A 127 -11.52 5.92 5.80
N PHE A 128 -10.76 5.68 6.84
CA PHE A 128 -11.21 5.10 8.10
C PHE A 128 -11.57 6.22 9.06
N VAL A 129 -12.76 6.21 9.62
CA VAL A 129 -13.27 7.26 10.50
C VAL A 129 -13.53 6.76 11.92
N ASN A 130 -13.52 5.48 12.16
CA ASN A 130 -13.64 4.92 13.50
C ASN A 130 -12.27 4.83 14.18
N LYS A 131 -12.26 4.99 15.52
CA LYS A 131 -11.04 4.99 16.36
C LYS A 131 -10.31 3.65 16.42
N ASP A 132 -10.84 2.60 15.79
CA ASP A 132 -10.21 1.28 15.73
C ASP A 132 -9.10 1.20 14.65
N ALA A 133 -8.07 2.05 14.78
CA ALA A 133 -6.79 1.84 14.08
C ALA A 133 -6.23 0.42 14.33
N GLY A 134 -6.63 -0.21 15.42
CA GLY A 134 -6.32 -1.61 15.73
C GLY A 134 -6.80 -2.61 14.68
N ARG A 135 -7.86 -2.31 13.92
CA ARG A 135 -8.29 -3.19 12.81
C ARG A 135 -7.34 -3.19 11.62
N LEU A 136 -6.74 -2.04 11.31
CA LEU A 136 -5.70 -1.97 10.27
C LEU A 136 -4.47 -2.78 10.65
N ALA A 137 -4.19 -2.83 11.93
CA ALA A 137 -3.11 -3.61 12.49
C ALA A 137 -3.41 -5.10 12.59
N SER A 138 -4.68 -5.51 12.48
CA SER A 138 -5.01 -6.94 12.34
C SER A 138 -4.47 -7.44 10.99
N SER A 139 -3.84 -8.61 11.01
CA SER A 139 -3.16 -9.18 9.84
C SER A 139 -4.09 -9.35 8.64
N THR A 140 -5.38 -9.48 8.90
CA THR A 140 -6.38 -9.79 7.87
C THR A 140 -7.80 -9.52 8.38
N PHE A 141 -8.62 -8.83 7.58
CA PHE A 141 -10.06 -8.73 7.80
C PHE A 141 -10.82 -8.57 6.47
N ASN A 142 -12.13 -8.85 6.50
CA ASN A 142 -12.99 -8.67 5.33
C ASN A 142 -13.70 -7.33 5.42
N LEU A 143 -13.58 -6.53 4.38
CA LEU A 143 -14.35 -5.29 4.21
C LEU A 143 -15.84 -5.66 4.00
N GLY A 144 -16.72 -5.04 4.75
CA GLY A 144 -18.15 -5.30 4.72
C GLY A 144 -18.63 -6.49 5.57
N GLY A 145 -17.73 -7.37 6.03
CA GLY A 145 -18.06 -8.49 6.93
C GLY A 145 -17.50 -8.30 8.34
N GLY A 146 -16.27 -7.82 8.45
CA GLY A 146 -15.58 -7.54 9.72
C GLY A 146 -15.52 -6.05 10.07
N ALA A 147 -15.68 -5.17 9.08
CA ALA A 147 -15.77 -3.73 9.24
C ALA A 147 -16.82 -3.19 8.27
N SER A 148 -17.68 -2.27 8.71
CA SER A 148 -18.66 -1.66 7.83
C SER A 148 -17.97 -0.75 6.81
N VAL A 149 -18.30 -0.96 5.53
CA VAL A 149 -17.76 -0.21 4.42
C VAL A 149 -18.92 0.41 3.62
N ALA A 150 -18.76 1.65 3.22
CA ALA A 150 -19.70 2.33 2.34
C ALA A 150 -18.99 3.04 1.19
N ALA A 151 -19.71 3.24 0.10
CA ALA A 151 -19.30 4.17 -0.96
C ALA A 151 -19.13 5.56 -0.37
N GLY A 152 -17.98 6.17 -0.59
CA GLY A 152 -17.69 7.49 -0.04
C GLY A 152 -18.52 8.59 -0.72
N PRO A 153 -19.03 9.56 0.03
CA PRO A 153 -19.73 10.72 -0.52
C PRO A 153 -18.77 11.66 -1.25
N LEU A 154 -19.27 12.39 -2.24
CA LEU A 154 -18.50 13.33 -3.04
C LEU A 154 -19.13 14.72 -3.03
N GLY A 155 -18.28 15.75 -3.11
CA GLY A 155 -18.68 17.14 -3.27
C GLY A 155 -18.65 17.98 -2.00
N ARG A 156 -18.58 19.30 -2.18
CA ARG A 156 -18.48 20.29 -1.10
C ARG A 156 -19.79 20.50 -0.34
N ASN A 157 -20.93 20.28 -1.00
CA ASN A 157 -22.25 20.63 -0.49
C ASN A 157 -22.94 19.49 0.26
N VAL A 158 -22.23 18.44 0.56
CA VAL A 158 -22.77 17.42 1.46
C VAL A 158 -22.71 18.04 2.85
N SER A 159 -23.84 18.60 3.29
CA SER A 159 -23.95 19.22 4.60
C SER A 159 -23.59 18.21 5.68
N ALA A 160 -22.55 18.54 6.45
CA ALA A 160 -22.04 17.69 7.52
C ALA A 160 -23.09 17.34 8.58
N GLU A 161 -24.24 17.98 8.58
CA GLU A 161 -25.22 17.87 9.65
C GLU A 161 -26.30 16.82 9.44
N THR A 162 -26.64 16.41 8.23
CA THR A 162 -27.85 15.63 8.04
C THR A 162 -27.64 14.15 7.75
N ASP A 163 -26.53 13.76 7.09
CA ASP A 163 -26.32 12.37 6.67
C ASP A 163 -25.04 11.72 7.17
N TYR A 164 -24.14 12.48 7.80
CA TYR A 164 -22.83 12.03 8.25
C TYR A 164 -22.75 11.62 9.71
N ARG A 165 -23.77 11.25 10.33
CA ARG A 165 -23.58 10.39 11.49
C ARG A 165 -23.06 9.07 10.95
N LEU A 166 -21.78 9.11 10.69
CA LEU A 166 -20.87 8.09 10.17
C LEU A 166 -21.39 6.69 10.52
N LYS A 167 -22.29 6.20 9.67
CA LYS A 167 -22.88 4.86 9.84
C LYS A 167 -21.89 3.77 9.47
N SER A 168 -20.85 4.12 8.73
CA SER A 168 -19.80 3.20 8.29
C SER A 168 -18.46 3.55 8.89
N GLU A 169 -17.68 2.54 9.17
CA GLU A 169 -16.33 2.68 9.73
C GLU A 169 -15.31 3.08 8.66
N ILE A 170 -15.60 2.72 7.40
CA ILE A 170 -14.71 2.90 6.25
C ILE A 170 -15.51 3.48 5.09
N TYR A 171 -15.00 4.54 4.49
CA TYR A 171 -15.48 5.09 3.23
C TYR A 171 -14.50 4.81 2.12
N SER A 172 -15.00 4.29 1.00
CA SER A 172 -14.17 3.88 -0.13
C SER A 172 -14.44 4.70 -1.38
N TYR A 173 -13.36 5.04 -2.05
CA TYR A 173 -13.32 5.78 -3.30
C TYR A 173 -12.51 5.00 -4.32
N SER A 174 -12.95 5.01 -5.58
CA SER A 174 -12.18 4.43 -6.67
C SER A 174 -12.06 5.40 -7.83
N LYS A 175 -10.88 5.46 -8.41
CA LYS A 175 -10.62 6.20 -9.64
C LYS A 175 -10.51 5.23 -10.81
N SER A 176 -11.45 5.38 -11.75
CA SER A 176 -11.41 4.69 -13.03
C SER A 176 -11.62 5.71 -14.14
N LYS A 177 -10.88 5.59 -15.25
CA LYS A 177 -10.97 6.52 -16.39
C LYS A 177 -10.83 8.01 -16.00
N GLY A 178 -9.96 8.30 -15.03
CA GLY A 178 -9.61 9.67 -14.66
C GLY A 178 -10.50 10.35 -13.61
N LEU A 179 -11.62 9.74 -13.18
CA LEU A 179 -12.54 10.31 -12.21
C LEU A 179 -12.67 9.42 -10.98
N PHE A 180 -12.74 10.05 -9.81
CA PHE A 180 -13.10 9.37 -8.57
C PHE A 180 -14.62 9.27 -8.42
N ALA A 181 -15.06 8.16 -7.87
CA ALA A 181 -16.42 7.90 -7.42
C ALA A 181 -16.38 7.12 -6.10
N GLY A 182 -17.41 7.28 -5.27
CA GLY A 182 -17.64 6.38 -4.16
C GLY A 182 -17.98 4.98 -4.69
N VAL A 183 -17.36 3.96 -4.12
CA VAL A 183 -17.55 2.57 -4.56
C VAL A 183 -17.74 1.66 -3.37
N ASP A 184 -18.44 0.56 -3.57
CA ASP A 184 -18.52 -0.52 -2.60
C ASP A 184 -17.38 -1.51 -2.85
N VAL A 185 -16.55 -1.71 -1.84
CA VAL A 185 -15.47 -2.70 -1.84
C VAL A 185 -15.73 -3.86 -0.89
N SER A 186 -16.98 -4.05 -0.46
CA SER A 186 -17.40 -5.17 0.38
C SER A 186 -17.00 -6.51 -0.24
N GLY A 187 -16.72 -7.50 0.61
CA GLY A 187 -16.22 -8.81 0.17
C GLY A 187 -14.74 -8.81 -0.23
N THR A 188 -14.05 -7.66 -0.13
CA THR A 188 -12.61 -7.59 -0.35
C THR A 188 -11.89 -7.88 0.98
N LYS A 189 -10.87 -8.71 0.92
CA LYS A 189 -9.99 -9.03 2.04
C LYS A 189 -8.88 -7.99 2.10
N TRP A 190 -8.76 -7.37 3.25
CA TRP A 190 -7.59 -6.59 3.64
C TRP A 190 -6.50 -7.52 4.17
N GLU A 191 -5.26 -7.28 3.80
CA GLU A 191 -4.10 -8.01 4.33
C GLU A 191 -2.88 -7.10 4.46
N LEU A 192 -1.95 -7.48 5.33
CA LEU A 192 -0.66 -6.81 5.47
C LEU A 192 0.34 -7.41 4.46
N ASP A 193 1.09 -6.56 3.75
CA ASP A 193 2.20 -6.98 2.88
C ASP A 193 3.48 -7.11 3.71
N TYR A 194 3.58 -8.19 4.49
CA TYR A 194 4.75 -8.42 5.35
C TYR A 194 6.07 -8.44 4.58
N SER A 195 6.07 -8.89 3.33
CA SER A 195 7.28 -8.93 2.50
C SER A 195 7.79 -7.54 2.18
N ALA A 196 6.89 -6.62 1.81
CA ALA A 196 7.22 -5.23 1.53
C ALA A 196 7.59 -4.48 2.81
N ASN A 197 6.83 -4.68 3.90
CA ASN A 197 7.09 -4.05 5.19
C ASN A 197 8.47 -4.42 5.75
N ARG A 198 8.82 -5.71 5.76
CA ARG A 198 10.15 -6.17 6.20
C ARG A 198 11.30 -5.57 5.39
N LYS A 199 11.10 -5.31 4.10
CA LYS A 199 12.11 -4.69 3.23
C LYS A 199 12.24 -3.19 3.48
N ALA A 200 11.11 -2.52 3.70
CA ALA A 200 11.08 -1.09 3.95
C ALA A 200 11.56 -0.74 5.37
N TYR A 201 11.35 -1.63 6.33
CA TYR A 201 11.77 -1.52 7.72
C TYR A 201 12.77 -2.64 8.06
N PRO A 202 14.01 -2.54 7.57
CA PRO A 202 15.07 -3.45 7.98
C PRO A 202 15.32 -3.25 9.48
N LYS A 203 15.83 -4.30 10.14
CA LYS A 203 16.08 -4.25 11.58
C LYS A 203 16.99 -3.07 11.93
N ALA A 204 16.42 -2.07 12.59
CA ALA A 204 17.11 -1.00 13.28
C ALA A 204 16.76 -1.08 14.76
N ASP A 205 17.65 -0.64 15.65
CA ASP A 205 17.52 -0.87 17.10
C ASP A 205 16.27 -0.25 17.72
N ASP A 206 15.67 0.78 17.07
CA ASP A 206 14.52 1.54 17.57
C ASP A 206 13.26 1.44 16.68
N MET A 207 13.24 0.58 15.66
CA MET A 207 12.11 0.51 14.74
C MET A 207 11.44 -0.86 14.74
N PRO A 208 10.08 -0.91 14.80
CA PRO A 208 9.35 -2.16 14.68
C PRO A 208 9.62 -2.81 13.33
N ARG A 209 9.82 -4.12 13.31
CA ARG A 209 9.92 -4.90 12.06
C ARG A 209 8.54 -5.06 11.45
N GLY A 210 8.43 -4.95 10.15
CA GLY A 210 7.15 -5.12 9.45
C GLY A 210 6.78 -6.58 9.16
N ASP A 211 7.20 -7.54 9.99
CA ASP A 211 7.12 -8.97 9.69
C ASP A 211 6.01 -9.75 10.42
N ASP A 212 5.32 -9.11 11.35
CA ASP A 212 4.16 -9.68 12.05
C ASP A 212 3.11 -8.62 12.41
N ALA A 213 1.93 -9.05 12.85
CA ALA A 213 0.82 -8.15 13.19
C ALA A 213 1.15 -7.20 14.36
N LYS A 214 1.89 -7.67 15.37
CA LYS A 214 2.29 -6.85 16.51
C LYS A 214 3.26 -5.75 16.10
N SER A 215 4.22 -6.07 15.26
CA SER A 215 5.17 -5.10 14.69
C SER A 215 4.46 -4.07 13.82
N VAL A 216 3.48 -4.48 13.00
CA VAL A 216 2.70 -3.53 12.20
C VAL A 216 1.82 -2.64 13.07
N THR A 217 1.25 -3.16 14.16
CA THR A 217 0.54 -2.33 15.16
C THR A 217 1.48 -1.24 15.69
N ALA A 218 2.70 -1.61 16.02
CA ALA A 218 3.71 -0.65 16.49
C ALA A 218 4.08 0.37 15.41
N LEU A 219 4.21 -0.02 14.13
CA LEU A 219 4.42 0.93 13.02
C LEU A 219 3.29 1.95 12.95
N LEU A 220 2.03 1.51 12.98
CA LEU A 220 0.85 2.38 12.92
C LEU A 220 0.64 3.27 14.16
N SER A 221 1.38 3.02 15.23
CA SER A 221 1.37 3.85 16.47
C SER A 221 2.62 4.72 16.60
N THR A 222 3.63 4.53 15.76
CA THR A 222 4.90 5.27 15.80
C THR A 222 4.82 6.47 14.87
N ASP A 223 5.35 7.63 15.32
CA ASP A 223 5.38 8.86 14.54
C ASP A 223 6.15 8.69 13.22
N GLY A 224 5.54 9.11 12.14
CA GLY A 224 6.08 9.05 10.79
C GLY A 224 7.29 9.95 10.53
N ALA A 225 7.60 10.88 11.45
CA ALA A 225 8.83 11.65 11.37
C ALA A 225 10.11 10.78 11.36
N LYS A 226 10.01 9.56 11.89
CA LYS A 226 11.09 8.56 11.86
C LYS A 226 11.04 7.64 10.62
N ALA A 227 10.12 7.87 9.70
CA ALA A 227 9.94 7.00 8.54
C ALA A 227 11.19 6.98 7.64
N PRO A 228 11.54 5.82 7.06
CA PRO A 228 12.52 5.74 6.00
C PRO A 228 12.19 6.71 4.85
N GLU A 229 13.24 7.26 4.23
CA GLU A 229 13.15 8.29 3.17
C GLU A 229 12.20 7.92 2.04
N ILE A 230 12.09 6.64 1.72
CA ILE A 230 11.17 6.12 0.70
C ILE A 230 9.72 6.58 0.92
N PHE A 231 9.29 6.80 2.17
CA PHE A 231 7.90 7.16 2.50
C PHE A 231 7.62 8.66 2.48
N ARG A 232 8.65 9.51 2.32
CA ARG A 232 8.51 10.97 2.32
C ARG A 232 7.41 11.47 1.36
N PRO A 233 7.34 11.05 0.09
CA PRO A 233 6.30 11.53 -0.83
C PRO A 233 4.88 11.25 -0.32
N PHE A 234 4.63 10.07 0.24
CA PHE A 234 3.32 9.69 0.75
C PHE A 234 2.94 10.48 2.01
N LEU A 235 3.85 10.62 2.98
CA LEU A 235 3.59 11.40 4.20
C LEU A 235 3.35 12.88 3.90
N GLN A 236 4.14 13.49 3.00
CA GLN A 236 3.91 14.86 2.54
C GLN A 236 2.55 15.02 1.85
N SER A 237 2.15 14.04 1.04
CA SER A 237 0.84 14.05 0.39
C SER A 237 -0.31 13.92 1.39
N LEU A 238 -0.17 13.12 2.44
CA LEU A 238 -1.14 13.01 3.54
C LEU A 238 -1.32 14.37 4.24
N VAL A 239 -0.23 14.98 4.69
CA VAL A 239 -0.27 16.29 5.35
C VAL A 239 -0.91 17.34 4.46
N LYS A 240 -0.49 17.43 3.19
CA LYS A 240 -0.97 18.43 2.25
C LYS A 240 -2.46 18.29 1.91
N ASN A 241 -2.93 17.05 1.72
CA ASN A 241 -4.24 16.79 1.12
C ASN A 241 -5.31 16.35 2.13
N ILE A 242 -4.90 15.76 3.25
CA ILE A 242 -5.80 15.27 4.31
C ILE A 242 -5.70 16.13 5.57
N GLY A 243 -4.57 16.81 5.74
CA GLY A 243 -4.25 17.63 6.90
C GLY A 243 -3.25 16.98 7.84
N GLU A 244 -2.85 17.73 8.86
CA GLU A 244 -1.90 17.24 9.86
C GLU A 244 -2.44 16.01 10.57
N GLY A 245 -1.56 15.07 10.83
CA GLY A 245 -1.93 13.77 11.40
C GLY A 245 -2.23 13.78 12.90
N THR A 246 -2.43 14.94 13.52
CA THR A 246 -2.73 15.05 14.96
C THR A 246 -4.16 14.65 15.27
N VAL A 247 -4.35 13.82 16.29
CA VAL A 247 -5.68 13.48 16.82
C VAL A 247 -6.19 14.68 17.63
N LYS A 248 -7.40 15.13 17.31
CA LYS A 248 -8.11 16.17 18.08
C LYS A 248 -8.76 15.58 19.32
#